data_def8fe2387822b6c1d94d4a45ea4bfc8
#
_entry.id   def8fe2387822b6c1d94d4a45ea4bfc8
#
_cell.length_a   1.000
_cell.length_b   1.000
_cell.length_c   1.000
_cell.angle_alpha   90.00
_cell.angle_beta   90.00
_cell.angle_gamma   90.00
#
_symmetry.space_group_name_H-M   'P 1'
#
loop_
_entity.id
_entity.type
_entity.pdbx_description
1 polymer ?
#
loop_
_entity_poly.entity_id
_entity_poly.type
_entity_poly.pdbx_seq_one_letter_code
_entity_poly.pdbx_strand_id
1 'polypeptide(L)'
;MVQSCAEASPAKWHLAHTAWFFESFILREYLPGYRLFNADFPWLFNSYYQSFAAFPEKRLRASFSRPGLDEVLRYREHVDEAMGRLLEAGPKPEALKRLELGVNHEEQHQELLITDILHAFFTNPLRPAYLDAAGDLRDPLSQKRDMGHPCEVQELGAITTKNMGAPGLDSQTWDSANLHQALPSFVPFEGGLREAGHSGDSFCFDNEMPRHRVWLEPYALASRLVTCEEYAAFIADGGYRRAEFWLSAGWDAVRQNGWQAPLYWTRNDDGNDGGWTLFTLRGEMPLSQRADAPVSHVSYFEADAYARWAGRRLATEFEWEAAAENQPIEGNLLESGLLMPSAALDQHQGPAQQFGDCWEWTASAYLGYPGFTPLNGSLGEYNGKFMSGQMVLRGGSCVTPGAHIRASYRNFFQPETRWQFSGIRLAK
;
A
#
# COMPACT_ATOMS: atom_id res chain seq x y z
N MET A 1 -9.08 -16.50 11.48
CA MET A 1 -8.02 -15.83 10.69
C MET A 1 -8.33 -15.99 9.24
N VAL A 2 -8.31 -14.88 8.48
CA VAL A 2 -8.85 -14.84 7.14
C VAL A 2 -7.74 -14.40 6.18
N GLN A 3 -7.66 -15.06 5.03
CA GLN A 3 -6.99 -14.56 3.83
C GLN A 3 -8.10 -14.02 2.93
N SER A 4 -8.23 -12.72 2.83
CA SER A 4 -9.36 -12.05 2.20
C SER A 4 -9.27 -11.96 0.68
N CYS A 5 -8.07 -12.12 0.12
CA CYS A 5 -7.80 -12.24 -1.32
C CYS A 5 -6.53 -13.06 -1.55
N ALA A 6 -6.22 -13.36 -2.82
CA ALA A 6 -5.05 -14.16 -3.18
C ALA A 6 -3.71 -13.50 -2.80
N GLU A 7 -3.67 -12.18 -2.80
CA GLU A 7 -2.49 -11.36 -2.50
C GLU A 7 -2.27 -11.18 -1.00
N ALA A 8 -3.32 -11.21 -0.18
CA ALA A 8 -3.25 -11.05 1.27
C ALA A 8 -2.74 -12.32 1.97
N SER A 9 -2.33 -12.16 3.22
CA SER A 9 -1.99 -13.27 4.12
C SER A 9 -2.68 -13.09 5.47
N PRO A 10 -3.02 -14.17 6.19
CA PRO A 10 -3.55 -14.05 7.54
C PRO A 10 -2.54 -13.38 8.48
N ALA A 11 -2.99 -12.52 9.39
CA ALA A 11 -2.13 -11.84 10.38
C ALA A 11 -1.16 -12.80 11.10
N LYS A 12 -1.64 -13.99 11.49
CA LYS A 12 -0.81 -15.04 12.07
C LYS A 12 0.36 -15.46 11.17
N TRP A 13 0.14 -15.48 9.86
CA TRP A 13 1.18 -15.87 8.91
C TRP A 13 2.32 -14.83 8.89
N HIS A 14 2.00 -13.54 8.92
CA HIS A 14 3.01 -12.48 8.99
C HIS A 14 3.88 -12.62 10.24
N LEU A 15 3.25 -12.83 11.41
CA LEU A 15 3.97 -13.03 12.67
C LEU A 15 4.94 -14.23 12.63
N ALA A 16 4.52 -15.32 12.01
CA ALA A 16 5.36 -16.51 11.90
C ALA A 16 6.43 -16.36 10.81
N HIS A 17 6.13 -15.68 9.69
CA HIS A 17 7.05 -15.50 8.57
C HIS A 17 8.23 -14.60 8.93
N THR A 18 8.00 -13.53 9.69
CA THR A 18 9.10 -12.68 10.15
C THR A 18 10.02 -13.44 11.12
N ALA A 19 9.49 -14.18 12.10
CA ALA A 19 10.28 -15.07 12.93
C ALA A 19 11.03 -16.13 12.10
N TRP A 20 10.37 -16.72 11.10
CA TRP A 20 10.98 -17.67 10.17
C TRP A 20 12.22 -17.09 9.44
N PHE A 21 12.18 -15.82 9.07
CA PHE A 21 13.32 -15.16 8.40
C PHE A 21 14.54 -15.16 9.30
N PHE A 22 14.41 -14.71 10.54
CA PHE A 22 15.50 -14.71 11.52
C PHE A 22 16.00 -16.11 11.83
N GLU A 23 15.10 -17.08 12.02
CA GLU A 23 15.46 -18.48 12.25
C GLU A 23 16.24 -19.04 11.07
N SER A 24 15.71 -18.86 9.84
CA SER A 24 16.22 -19.54 8.64
C SER A 24 17.54 -18.96 8.12
N PHE A 25 17.69 -17.64 8.16
CA PHE A 25 18.82 -16.93 7.55
C PHE A 25 19.88 -16.47 8.54
N ILE A 26 19.59 -16.50 9.85
CA ILE A 26 20.54 -16.01 10.87
C ILE A 26 20.82 -17.08 11.91
N LEU A 27 19.83 -17.51 12.68
CA LEU A 27 20.08 -18.39 13.84
C LEU A 27 20.66 -19.74 13.46
N ARG A 28 20.14 -20.37 12.42
CA ARG A 28 20.64 -21.69 11.95
C ARG A 28 22.09 -21.66 11.51
N GLU A 29 22.58 -20.53 11.02
CA GLU A 29 23.94 -20.40 10.48
C GLU A 29 24.92 -19.84 11.51
N TYR A 30 24.48 -18.92 12.37
CA TYR A 30 25.36 -18.11 13.19
C TYR A 30 25.29 -18.39 14.70
N LEU A 31 24.22 -19.08 15.19
CA LEU A 31 24.12 -19.45 16.59
C LEU A 31 24.49 -20.93 16.80
N PRO A 32 25.69 -21.26 17.32
CA PRO A 32 26.09 -22.63 17.55
C PRO A 32 25.11 -23.38 18.47
N GLY A 33 24.72 -24.59 18.06
CA GLY A 33 23.80 -25.42 18.85
C GLY A 33 22.36 -24.98 18.81
N TYR A 34 21.98 -24.02 17.93
CA TYR A 34 20.59 -23.63 17.73
C TYR A 34 19.73 -24.84 17.33
N ARG A 35 18.56 -24.95 17.92
CA ARG A 35 17.57 -26.00 17.61
C ARG A 35 16.31 -25.34 17.06
N LEU A 36 15.81 -25.84 15.94
CA LEU A 36 14.56 -25.42 15.37
C LEU A 36 13.41 -25.58 16.38
N PHE A 37 12.53 -24.61 16.43
CA PHE A 37 11.29 -24.70 17.20
C PHE A 37 10.41 -25.84 16.72
N ASN A 38 10.24 -25.95 15.40
CA ASN A 38 9.49 -27.02 14.74
C ASN A 38 10.12 -27.35 13.39
N ALA A 39 10.31 -28.62 13.09
CA ALA A 39 10.98 -29.08 11.87
C ALA A 39 10.19 -28.74 10.57
N ASP A 40 8.90 -28.48 10.65
CA ASP A 40 8.05 -28.16 9.50
C ASP A 40 7.98 -26.65 9.22
N PHE A 41 8.32 -25.80 10.19
CA PHE A 41 8.18 -24.33 10.05
C PHE A 41 9.09 -23.74 8.97
N PRO A 42 10.34 -24.23 8.73
CA PRO A 42 11.16 -23.78 7.63
C PRO A 42 10.49 -23.92 6.25
N TRP A 43 9.65 -24.94 6.07
CA TRP A 43 8.86 -25.12 4.87
C TRP A 43 7.55 -24.32 4.93
N LEU A 44 6.81 -24.39 6.05
CA LEU A 44 5.44 -23.87 6.18
C LEU A 44 5.37 -22.34 6.03
N PHE A 45 6.36 -21.63 6.59
CA PHE A 45 6.41 -20.16 6.61
C PHE A 45 7.34 -19.55 5.57
N ASN A 46 7.96 -20.36 4.70
CA ASN A 46 8.64 -19.87 3.51
C ASN A 46 7.62 -19.24 2.54
N SER A 47 7.99 -18.13 1.89
CA SER A 47 7.12 -17.38 0.97
C SER A 47 7.42 -17.65 -0.49
N TYR A 48 8.67 -17.41 -0.90
CA TYR A 48 9.09 -17.47 -2.31
C TYR A 48 10.55 -17.89 -2.49
N TYR A 49 11.27 -18.23 -1.44
CA TYR A 49 12.67 -18.64 -1.51
C TYR A 49 12.79 -20.09 -1.98
N GLN A 50 12.71 -20.28 -3.32
CA GLN A 50 12.71 -21.62 -3.92
C GLN A 50 14.03 -22.36 -3.74
N SER A 51 15.15 -21.63 -3.77
CA SER A 51 16.48 -22.21 -3.54
C SER A 51 16.73 -22.58 -2.07
N PHE A 52 15.94 -22.04 -1.14
CA PHE A 52 16.02 -22.37 0.28
C PHE A 52 15.27 -23.68 0.58
N ALA A 53 14.01 -23.76 0.22
CA ALA A 53 13.13 -24.93 0.42
C ALA A 53 11.85 -24.81 -0.42
N ALA A 54 11.13 -25.92 -0.59
CA ALA A 54 9.76 -25.87 -1.06
C ALA A 54 8.90 -25.01 -0.11
N PHE A 55 7.77 -24.52 -0.59
CA PHE A 55 6.82 -23.75 0.21
C PHE A 55 5.38 -24.00 -0.27
N PRO A 56 4.37 -23.81 0.60
CA PRO A 56 2.97 -23.92 0.21
C PRO A 56 2.57 -22.79 -0.73
N GLU A 57 1.68 -23.07 -1.66
CA GLU A 57 1.09 -22.03 -2.50
C GLU A 57 0.44 -20.92 -1.63
N LYS A 58 0.63 -19.65 -2.01
CA LYS A 58 0.13 -18.50 -1.26
C LYS A 58 -1.38 -18.60 -0.96
N ARG A 59 -2.19 -19.07 -1.93
CA ARG A 59 -3.65 -19.24 -1.80
C ARG A 59 -4.06 -20.24 -0.70
N LEU A 60 -3.14 -21.10 -0.25
CA LEU A 60 -3.42 -22.09 0.80
C LEU A 60 -3.23 -21.53 2.22
N ARG A 61 -2.72 -20.32 2.38
CA ARG A 61 -2.50 -19.70 3.70
C ARG A 61 -3.80 -19.56 4.49
N ALA A 62 -4.95 -19.42 3.83
CA ALA A 62 -6.27 -19.43 4.46
C ALA A 62 -6.58 -20.73 5.20
N SER A 63 -6.03 -21.86 4.75
CA SER A 63 -6.26 -23.19 5.34
C SER A 63 -5.39 -23.49 6.56
N PHE A 64 -4.42 -22.63 6.90
CA PHE A 64 -3.49 -22.86 8.01
C PHE A 64 -4.17 -22.69 9.38
N SER A 65 -5.12 -23.60 9.69
CA SER A 65 -5.71 -23.66 11.03
C SER A 65 -4.69 -24.07 12.10
N ARG A 66 -3.63 -24.77 11.70
CA ARG A 66 -2.46 -25.11 12.53
C ARG A 66 -1.19 -24.64 11.84
N PRO A 67 -0.19 -24.15 12.61
CA PRO A 67 -0.21 -23.93 14.06
C PRO A 67 -1.25 -22.90 14.49
N GLY A 68 -1.71 -23.01 15.76
CA GLY A 68 -2.55 -22.00 16.40
C GLY A 68 -1.81 -20.68 16.66
N LEU A 69 -2.53 -19.61 17.05
CA LEU A 69 -1.89 -18.33 17.37
C LEU A 69 -0.90 -18.47 18.55
N ASP A 70 -1.31 -19.16 19.61
CA ASP A 70 -0.45 -19.37 20.79
C ASP A 70 0.86 -20.10 20.45
N GLU A 71 0.82 -21.01 19.49
CA GLU A 71 2.02 -21.71 19.03
C GLU A 71 2.92 -20.80 18.21
N VAL A 72 2.36 -19.93 17.38
CA VAL A 72 3.11 -18.92 16.63
C VAL A 72 3.73 -17.89 17.57
N LEU A 73 3.03 -17.47 18.62
CA LEU A 73 3.59 -16.54 19.62
C LEU A 73 4.76 -17.16 20.38
N ARG A 74 4.64 -18.45 20.79
CA ARG A 74 5.78 -19.17 21.38
C ARG A 74 6.93 -19.38 20.40
N TYR A 75 6.63 -19.53 19.11
CA TYR A 75 7.69 -19.56 18.08
C TYR A 75 8.45 -18.24 18.01
N ARG A 76 7.76 -17.10 17.99
CA ARG A 76 8.41 -15.78 18.04
C ARG A 76 9.29 -15.65 19.28
N GLU A 77 8.73 -15.91 20.47
CA GLU A 77 9.47 -15.86 21.73
C GLU A 77 10.75 -16.70 21.69
N HIS A 78 10.67 -17.95 21.18
CA HIS A 78 11.83 -18.82 21.00
C HIS A 78 12.91 -18.21 20.10
N VAL A 79 12.48 -17.58 18.98
CA VAL A 79 13.39 -16.91 18.03
C VAL A 79 13.98 -15.65 18.65
N ASP A 80 13.18 -14.82 19.32
CA ASP A 80 13.63 -13.58 19.95
C ASP A 80 14.65 -13.84 21.07
N GLU A 81 14.41 -14.83 21.93
CA GLU A 81 15.39 -15.28 22.93
C GLU A 81 16.69 -15.78 22.31
N ALA A 82 16.61 -16.51 21.21
CA ALA A 82 17.78 -17.01 20.51
C ALA A 82 18.57 -15.88 19.84
N MET A 83 17.88 -14.88 19.26
CA MET A 83 18.51 -13.66 18.74
C MET A 83 19.22 -12.88 19.84
N GLY A 84 18.59 -12.74 21.02
CA GLY A 84 19.23 -12.15 22.19
C GLY A 84 20.56 -12.84 22.54
N ARG A 85 20.58 -14.15 22.64
CA ARG A 85 21.80 -14.93 22.89
C ARG A 85 22.88 -14.72 21.81
N LEU A 86 22.46 -14.65 20.52
CA LEU A 86 23.40 -14.38 19.42
C LEU A 86 24.03 -12.99 19.56
N LEU A 87 23.23 -11.98 19.88
CA LEU A 87 23.72 -10.61 20.06
C LEU A 87 24.65 -10.47 21.24
N GLU A 88 24.37 -11.11 22.39
CA GLU A 88 25.22 -11.15 23.57
C GLU A 88 26.56 -11.84 23.28
N ALA A 89 26.60 -12.85 22.41
CA ALA A 89 27.82 -13.56 22.01
C ALA A 89 28.74 -12.76 21.06
N GLY A 90 28.32 -11.58 20.59
CA GLY A 90 29.07 -10.77 19.64
C GLY A 90 29.07 -11.36 18.23
N PRO A 91 27.98 -11.20 17.47
CA PRO A 91 27.80 -11.81 16.15
C PRO A 91 28.84 -11.32 15.14
N LYS A 92 29.14 -12.15 14.15
CA LYS A 92 29.99 -11.77 13.01
C LYS A 92 29.37 -10.66 12.17
N PRO A 93 30.15 -9.83 11.45
CA PRO A 93 29.63 -8.77 10.58
C PRO A 93 28.59 -9.23 9.56
N GLU A 94 28.76 -10.45 9.02
CA GLU A 94 27.79 -11.04 8.06
C GLU A 94 26.43 -11.33 8.72
N ALA A 95 26.41 -11.75 9.98
CA ALA A 95 25.18 -11.95 10.74
C ALA A 95 24.48 -10.62 11.03
N LEU A 96 25.25 -9.56 11.34
CA LEU A 96 24.71 -8.21 11.54
C LEU A 96 24.06 -7.66 10.26
N LYS A 97 24.68 -7.85 9.10
CA LYS A 97 24.07 -7.44 7.81
C LYS A 97 22.77 -8.17 7.54
N ARG A 98 22.69 -9.47 7.87
CA ARG A 98 21.44 -10.22 7.73
C ARG A 98 20.40 -9.83 8.77
N LEU A 99 20.83 -9.45 9.97
CA LEU A 99 19.94 -8.91 10.99
C LEU A 99 19.29 -7.60 10.51
N GLU A 100 20.10 -6.68 9.98
CA GLU A 100 19.63 -5.41 9.44
C GLU A 100 18.62 -5.62 8.29
N LEU A 101 18.90 -6.54 7.38
CA LEU A 101 17.94 -6.95 6.35
C LEU A 101 16.66 -7.54 6.98
N GLY A 102 16.80 -8.37 8.02
CA GLY A 102 15.67 -8.99 8.72
C GLY A 102 14.77 -7.97 9.42
N VAL A 103 15.35 -6.93 10.03
CA VAL A 103 14.59 -5.82 10.63
C VAL A 103 13.81 -5.08 9.55
N ASN A 104 14.43 -4.69 8.45
CA ASN A 104 13.76 -4.04 7.33
C ASN A 104 12.69 -4.94 6.70
N HIS A 105 12.90 -6.26 6.64
CA HIS A 105 11.89 -7.22 6.21
C HIS A 105 10.70 -7.28 7.17
N GLU A 106 10.92 -7.19 8.48
CA GLU A 106 9.83 -7.14 9.47
C GLU A 106 9.04 -5.84 9.34
N GLU A 107 9.69 -4.70 9.11
CA GLU A 107 9.02 -3.42 8.87
C GLU A 107 8.14 -3.45 7.62
N GLN A 108 8.58 -4.10 6.53
CA GLN A 108 7.70 -4.37 5.38
C GLN A 108 6.47 -5.19 5.76
N HIS A 109 6.65 -6.20 6.61
CA HIS A 109 5.56 -7.04 7.07
C HIS A 109 4.62 -6.36 8.06
N GLN A 110 5.06 -5.34 8.80
CA GLN A 110 4.18 -4.47 9.60
C GLN A 110 3.20 -3.72 8.68
N GLU A 111 3.70 -3.12 7.62
CA GLU A 111 2.86 -2.45 6.61
C GLU A 111 1.89 -3.43 5.93
N LEU A 112 2.39 -4.56 5.42
CA LEU A 112 1.56 -5.56 4.75
C LEU A 112 0.48 -6.13 5.68
N LEU A 113 0.78 -6.32 6.96
CA LEU A 113 -0.17 -6.79 7.96
C LEU A 113 -1.36 -5.84 8.10
N ILE A 114 -1.10 -4.54 8.22
CA ILE A 114 -2.15 -3.51 8.35
C ILE A 114 -2.98 -3.42 7.07
N THR A 115 -2.33 -3.49 5.91
CA THR A 115 -2.97 -3.50 4.59
C THR A 115 -3.90 -4.71 4.43
N ASP A 116 -3.44 -5.89 4.85
CA ASP A 116 -4.22 -7.13 4.77
C ASP A 116 -5.37 -7.16 5.78
N ILE A 117 -5.20 -6.53 6.96
CA ILE A 117 -6.29 -6.34 7.94
C ILE A 117 -7.38 -5.43 7.36
N LEU A 118 -6.99 -4.31 6.74
CA LEU A 118 -7.96 -3.40 6.11
C LEU A 118 -8.80 -4.14 5.07
N HIS A 119 -8.15 -4.92 4.19
CA HIS A 119 -8.86 -5.69 3.18
C HIS A 119 -9.77 -6.77 3.80
N ALA A 120 -9.30 -7.46 4.84
CA ALA A 120 -10.11 -8.46 5.54
C ALA A 120 -11.34 -7.85 6.22
N PHE A 121 -11.21 -6.64 6.76
CA PHE A 121 -12.32 -5.93 7.39
C PHE A 121 -13.31 -5.38 6.38
N PHE A 122 -12.82 -4.87 5.25
CA PHE A 122 -13.69 -4.44 4.16
C PHE A 122 -14.53 -5.58 3.57
N THR A 123 -13.94 -6.77 3.40
CA THR A 123 -14.64 -7.96 2.88
C THR A 123 -15.54 -8.64 3.90
N ASN A 124 -15.38 -8.32 5.19
CA ASN A 124 -16.28 -8.82 6.22
C ASN A 124 -17.64 -8.13 6.10
N PRO A 125 -18.76 -8.88 6.06
CA PRO A 125 -20.11 -8.28 5.98
C PRO A 125 -20.42 -7.27 7.09
N LEU A 126 -19.78 -7.40 8.26
CA LEU A 126 -19.95 -6.46 9.39
C LEU A 126 -19.09 -5.19 9.23
N ARG A 127 -18.13 -5.16 8.30
CA ARG A 127 -17.19 -4.05 8.08
C ARG A 127 -16.67 -3.41 9.39
N PRO A 128 -16.05 -4.19 10.27
CA PRO A 128 -15.60 -3.66 11.56
C PRO A 128 -14.48 -2.62 11.36
N ALA A 129 -14.45 -1.59 12.23
CA ALA A 129 -13.31 -0.69 12.29
C ALA A 129 -12.18 -1.31 13.14
N TYR A 130 -10.92 -1.04 12.77
CA TYR A 130 -9.73 -1.43 13.53
C TYR A 130 -9.46 -0.47 14.71
N LEU A 131 -9.65 0.83 14.47
CA LEU A 131 -9.56 1.89 15.47
C LEU A 131 -10.95 2.38 15.82
N ASP A 132 -11.15 2.82 17.07
CA ASP A 132 -12.37 3.51 17.46
C ASP A 132 -12.35 5.00 17.04
N ALA A 133 -13.40 5.74 17.38
CA ALA A 133 -13.51 7.17 17.07
C ALA A 133 -12.45 8.03 17.80
N ALA A 134 -11.94 7.58 18.94
CA ALA A 134 -10.86 8.23 19.67
C ALA A 134 -9.46 7.91 19.11
N GLY A 135 -9.36 6.91 18.24
CA GLY A 135 -8.10 6.45 17.67
C GLY A 135 -7.44 5.32 18.45
N ASP A 136 -8.09 4.80 19.46
CA ASP A 136 -7.63 3.64 20.22
C ASP A 136 -7.96 2.33 19.49
N LEU A 137 -7.13 1.30 19.70
CA LEU A 137 -7.40 -0.04 19.18
C LEU A 137 -8.71 -0.56 19.77
N ARG A 138 -9.64 -0.96 18.92
CA ARG A 138 -10.87 -1.60 19.36
C ARG A 138 -10.55 -2.98 19.95
N ASP A 139 -10.95 -3.17 21.21
CA ASP A 139 -10.95 -4.50 21.80
C ASP A 139 -11.98 -5.39 21.06
N PRO A 140 -11.53 -6.46 20.37
CA PRO A 140 -12.44 -7.37 19.66
C PRO A 140 -13.45 -8.04 20.60
N LEU A 141 -13.21 -8.05 21.91
CA LEU A 141 -14.11 -8.60 22.92
C LEU A 141 -15.10 -7.56 23.48
N SER A 142 -14.88 -6.26 23.22
CA SER A 142 -15.74 -5.18 23.73
C SER A 142 -17.03 -4.97 22.94
N GLN A 143 -17.24 -5.68 21.83
CA GLN A 143 -18.53 -5.72 21.15
C GLN A 143 -19.57 -6.47 22.01
N LYS A 144 -20.04 -5.83 23.08
CA LYS A 144 -21.37 -6.14 23.62
C LYS A 144 -22.34 -5.91 22.45
N ARG A 145 -22.83 -7.00 21.88
CA ARG A 145 -23.97 -6.97 20.98
C ARG A 145 -25.09 -6.26 21.71
N ASP A 146 -25.37 -5.04 21.31
CA ASP A 146 -26.69 -4.47 21.54
C ASP A 146 -27.63 -5.29 20.65
N MET A 147 -28.08 -6.43 21.20
CA MET A 147 -29.12 -7.28 20.61
C MET A 147 -30.42 -6.49 20.79
N GLY A 148 -30.63 -5.48 19.93
CA GLY A 148 -31.93 -4.89 19.75
C GLY A 148 -32.95 -5.99 19.53
N HIS A 149 -34.03 -5.94 20.29
CA HIS A 149 -35.15 -6.85 20.19
C HIS A 149 -35.60 -7.01 18.73
N PRO A 150 -36.11 -8.20 18.34
CA PRO A 150 -36.63 -8.43 16.99
C PRO A 150 -37.74 -7.43 16.72
N CYS A 151 -37.61 -6.67 15.62
CA CYS A 151 -38.66 -5.83 15.11
C CYS A 151 -39.90 -6.67 14.84
N GLU A 152 -41.02 -6.31 15.47
CA GLU A 152 -42.34 -6.75 15.05
C GLU A 152 -42.57 -6.33 13.61
N VAL A 153 -42.92 -7.30 12.78
CA VAL A 153 -43.35 -7.07 11.38
C VAL A 153 -44.73 -6.42 11.43
N GLN A 154 -44.80 -5.10 11.27
CA GLN A 154 -46.05 -4.43 10.98
C GLN A 154 -46.33 -4.55 9.47
N GLU A 155 -47.47 -5.14 9.13
CA GLU A 155 -48.04 -5.21 7.78
C GLU A 155 -48.20 -3.79 7.21
N LEU A 156 -47.50 -3.50 6.14
CA LEU A 156 -47.64 -2.25 5.39
C LEU A 156 -48.84 -2.36 4.42
N GLY A 157 -49.88 -1.63 4.72
CA GLY A 157 -51.02 -1.43 3.84
C GLY A 157 -50.63 -0.71 2.54
N ALA A 158 -51.28 -1.12 1.47
CA ALA A 158 -51.08 -0.62 0.12
C ALA A 158 -51.25 0.91 0.03
N ILE A 159 -50.19 1.60 -0.47
CA ILE A 159 -50.23 3.01 -0.81
C ILE A 159 -50.27 3.16 -2.34
N THR A 160 -51.35 3.78 -2.79
CA THR A 160 -51.61 4.15 -4.18
C THR A 160 -50.62 5.17 -4.72
N THR A 161 -50.10 4.89 -5.91
CA THR A 161 -49.27 5.79 -6.69
C THR A 161 -49.97 7.08 -7.08
N LYS A 162 -49.47 8.23 -6.64
CA LYS A 162 -49.75 9.53 -7.27
C LYS A 162 -48.50 9.98 -8.02
N ASN A 163 -48.66 10.11 -9.34
CA ASN A 163 -47.71 10.78 -10.23
C ASN A 163 -47.43 12.20 -9.73
N MET A 164 -46.17 12.49 -9.37
CA MET A 164 -45.65 13.85 -9.31
C MET A 164 -44.40 13.91 -10.18
N GLY A 165 -44.45 14.80 -11.18
CA GLY A 165 -43.40 15.02 -12.15
C GLY A 165 -42.08 15.41 -11.52
N ALA A 166 -41.01 14.87 -12.05
CA ALA A 166 -39.65 15.20 -11.68
C ALA A 166 -39.32 16.66 -12.06
N PRO A 167 -38.70 17.45 -11.16
CA PRO A 167 -38.05 18.68 -11.55
C PRO A 167 -36.79 18.33 -12.38
N GLY A 168 -36.61 19.03 -13.50
CA GLY A 168 -35.49 18.86 -14.40
C GLY A 168 -34.16 19.07 -13.63
N LEU A 169 -33.29 18.06 -13.66
CA LEU A 169 -31.90 18.21 -13.35
C LEU A 169 -31.27 19.05 -14.46
N ASP A 170 -30.97 20.32 -14.16
CA ASP A 170 -30.05 21.10 -14.96
C ASP A 170 -28.76 20.32 -15.06
N SER A 171 -28.42 19.85 -16.26
CA SER A 171 -27.11 19.32 -16.60
C SER A 171 -26.14 20.47 -16.52
N GLN A 172 -25.54 20.68 -15.36
CA GLN A 172 -24.27 21.41 -15.28
C GLN A 172 -23.23 20.58 -16.03
N THR A 173 -23.06 20.92 -17.30
CA THR A 173 -21.89 20.52 -18.08
C THR A 173 -20.67 21.05 -17.34
N TRP A 174 -19.89 20.16 -16.77
CA TRP A 174 -18.58 20.50 -16.25
C TRP A 174 -17.72 20.91 -17.43
N ASP A 175 -17.58 22.24 -17.61
CA ASP A 175 -16.71 22.81 -18.63
C ASP A 175 -15.28 22.38 -18.35
N SER A 176 -14.59 21.84 -19.34
CA SER A 176 -13.16 21.50 -19.28
C SER A 176 -12.27 22.67 -18.82
N ALA A 177 -12.78 23.91 -18.91
CA ALA A 177 -12.15 25.11 -18.39
C ALA A 177 -12.10 25.17 -16.85
N ASN A 178 -13.07 24.55 -16.13
CA ASN A 178 -13.07 24.51 -14.67
C ASN A 178 -12.12 23.44 -14.10
N LEU A 179 -11.82 22.41 -14.87
CA LEU A 179 -10.87 21.35 -14.48
C LEU A 179 -9.44 21.89 -14.35
N HIS A 180 -9.01 22.83 -15.18
CA HIS A 180 -7.69 23.44 -15.09
C HIS A 180 -7.51 24.35 -13.86
N GLN A 181 -8.59 24.78 -13.23
CA GLN A 181 -8.56 25.58 -11.99
C GLN A 181 -8.44 24.71 -10.72
N ALA A 182 -8.76 23.40 -10.80
CA ALA A 182 -8.78 22.48 -9.66
C ALA A 182 -7.46 21.70 -9.46
N LEU A 183 -6.61 21.61 -10.51
CA LEU A 183 -5.36 20.87 -10.41
C LEU A 183 -4.37 21.57 -9.46
N PRO A 184 -3.54 20.79 -8.71
CA PRO A 184 -2.51 21.34 -7.84
C PRO A 184 -1.51 22.20 -8.65
N SER A 185 -0.86 23.15 -8.00
CA SER A 185 0.31 23.83 -8.56
C SER A 185 1.43 22.82 -8.86
N PHE A 186 2.36 23.20 -9.73
CA PHE A 186 3.47 22.34 -10.10
C PHE A 186 4.80 23.01 -9.71
N VAL A 187 5.63 22.25 -9.00
CA VAL A 187 6.99 22.64 -8.61
C VAL A 187 7.94 22.26 -9.73
N PRO A 188 8.64 23.21 -10.37
CA PRO A 188 9.57 22.92 -11.46
C PRO A 188 10.90 22.38 -10.93
N PHE A 189 11.49 21.46 -11.69
CA PHE A 189 12.83 20.93 -11.49
C PHE A 189 13.64 21.07 -12.77
N GLU A 190 14.89 21.51 -12.63
CA GLU A 190 15.82 21.53 -13.74
C GLU A 190 16.28 20.10 -14.05
N GLY A 191 16.32 19.78 -15.33
CA GLY A 191 16.85 18.52 -15.82
C GLY A 191 18.38 18.42 -15.67
N GLY A 192 19.00 17.61 -16.52
CA GLY A 192 20.45 17.39 -16.56
C GLY A 192 20.86 16.03 -16.04
N LEU A 193 22.18 15.87 -15.91
CA LEU A 193 22.76 14.63 -15.39
C LEU A 193 22.53 14.54 -13.88
N ARG A 194 21.88 13.47 -13.42
CA ARG A 194 21.63 13.17 -12.03
C ARG A 194 22.21 11.80 -11.69
N GLU A 195 22.33 11.50 -10.43
CA GLU A 195 22.65 10.17 -9.92
C GLU A 195 21.44 9.61 -9.18
N ALA A 196 21.06 8.38 -9.47
CA ALA A 196 19.97 7.65 -8.84
C ALA A 196 20.47 6.38 -8.19
N GLY A 197 19.80 5.97 -7.13
CA GLY A 197 20.16 4.83 -6.30
C GLY A 197 20.80 5.24 -4.99
N HIS A 198 20.94 4.29 -4.08
CA HIS A 198 21.44 4.52 -2.73
C HIS A 198 22.91 5.03 -2.74
N SER A 199 23.20 5.93 -1.81
CA SER A 199 24.57 6.44 -1.55
C SER A 199 24.88 6.40 -0.07
N GLY A 200 26.13 6.08 0.26
CA GLY A 200 26.62 6.00 1.65
C GLY A 200 26.65 4.59 2.19
N ASP A 201 26.89 4.49 3.50
CA ASP A 201 27.12 3.21 4.20
C ASP A 201 25.88 2.72 4.98
N SER A 202 24.78 3.46 4.94
CA SER A 202 23.53 3.04 5.59
C SER A 202 22.85 1.90 4.83
N PHE A 203 21.91 1.23 5.49
CA PHE A 203 21.18 0.14 4.87
C PHE A 203 20.45 0.55 3.58
N CYS A 204 20.51 -0.32 2.57
CA CYS A 204 19.63 -0.30 1.40
C CYS A 204 19.36 -1.74 0.93
N PHE A 205 18.27 -1.92 0.21
CA PHE A 205 18.03 -3.18 -0.50
C PHE A 205 18.90 -3.26 -1.76
N ASP A 206 19.16 -4.47 -2.22
CA ASP A 206 19.95 -4.72 -3.44
C ASP A 206 19.35 -4.05 -4.69
N ASN A 207 18.03 -3.89 -4.75
CA ASN A 207 17.34 -3.24 -5.87
C ASN A 207 17.51 -1.71 -5.93
N GLU A 208 18.08 -1.10 -4.87
CA GLU A 208 18.45 0.32 -4.84
C GLU A 208 19.88 0.56 -5.38
N MET A 209 20.58 -0.50 -5.75
CA MET A 209 21.98 -0.51 -6.15
C MET A 209 22.17 -1.06 -7.58
N PRO A 210 23.28 -0.69 -8.25
CA PRO A 210 24.26 0.33 -7.85
C PRO A 210 23.74 1.75 -8.15
N ARG A 211 24.27 2.75 -7.42
CA ARG A 211 24.07 4.15 -7.78
C ARG A 211 24.61 4.38 -9.19
N HIS A 212 23.84 5.05 -10.03
CA HIS A 212 24.15 5.22 -11.44
C HIS A 212 23.66 6.57 -11.97
N ARG A 213 24.21 6.97 -13.11
CA ARG A 213 23.88 8.25 -13.77
C ARG A 213 22.65 8.08 -14.64
N VAL A 214 21.75 9.07 -14.53
CA VAL A 214 20.56 9.19 -15.36
C VAL A 214 20.48 10.62 -15.92
N TRP A 215 19.97 10.77 -17.14
CA TRP A 215 19.64 12.06 -17.70
C TRP A 215 18.17 12.34 -17.50
N LEU A 216 17.84 13.53 -16.97
CA LEU A 216 16.46 14.00 -16.82
C LEU A 216 16.26 15.23 -17.70
N GLU A 217 15.16 15.28 -18.46
CA GLU A 217 14.69 16.51 -19.06
C GLU A 217 14.09 17.42 -17.97
N PRO A 218 13.98 18.75 -18.18
CA PRO A 218 13.25 19.61 -17.27
C PRO A 218 11.82 19.11 -17.07
N TYR A 219 11.37 19.04 -15.81
CA TYR A 219 10.06 18.49 -15.45
C TYR A 219 9.44 19.28 -14.30
N ALA A 220 8.19 19.02 -14.00
CA ALA A 220 7.59 19.56 -12.79
C ALA A 220 6.67 18.51 -12.13
N LEU A 221 6.70 18.46 -10.81
CA LEU A 221 5.84 17.61 -9.99
C LEU A 221 4.71 18.43 -9.38
N ALA A 222 3.54 17.84 -9.28
CA ALA A 222 2.42 18.41 -8.54
C ALA A 222 2.83 18.69 -7.09
N SER A 223 2.42 19.86 -6.57
CA SER A 223 2.77 20.31 -5.22
C SER A 223 2.20 19.43 -4.10
N ARG A 224 1.22 18.57 -4.39
CA ARG A 224 0.61 17.59 -3.51
C ARG A 224 0.08 16.39 -4.30
N LEU A 225 -0.34 15.37 -3.58
CA LEU A 225 -1.03 14.22 -4.16
C LEU A 225 -2.42 14.60 -4.68
N VAL A 226 -2.95 13.82 -5.62
CA VAL A 226 -4.34 13.93 -6.10
C VAL A 226 -5.30 13.62 -4.97
N THR A 227 -6.31 14.47 -4.77
CA THR A 227 -7.27 14.32 -3.68
C THR A 227 -8.43 13.39 -4.03
N CYS A 228 -9.17 12.97 -3.01
CA CYS A 228 -10.39 12.19 -3.18
C CYS A 228 -11.46 12.94 -4.01
N GLU A 229 -11.60 14.26 -3.80
CA GLU A 229 -12.54 15.09 -4.57
C GLU A 229 -12.16 15.17 -6.04
N GLU A 230 -10.88 15.42 -6.34
CA GLU A 230 -10.35 15.46 -7.71
C GLU A 230 -10.56 14.12 -8.42
N TYR A 231 -10.36 13.01 -7.70
CA TYR A 231 -10.58 11.68 -8.28
C TYR A 231 -12.09 11.38 -8.48
N ALA A 232 -12.95 11.85 -7.59
CA ALA A 232 -14.40 11.74 -7.76
C ALA A 232 -14.89 12.51 -9.01
N ALA A 233 -14.26 13.63 -9.35
CA ALA A 233 -14.54 14.35 -10.60
C ALA A 233 -14.18 13.53 -11.84
N PHE A 234 -13.06 12.81 -11.83
CA PHE A 234 -12.71 11.83 -12.89
C PHE A 234 -13.78 10.73 -13.04
N ILE A 235 -14.27 10.19 -11.92
CA ILE A 235 -15.34 9.18 -11.95
C ILE A 235 -16.61 9.78 -12.53
N ALA A 236 -17.00 10.99 -12.11
CA ALA A 236 -18.20 11.68 -12.56
C ALA A 236 -18.17 11.99 -14.06
N ASP A 237 -17.01 12.38 -14.61
CA ASP A 237 -16.80 12.57 -16.07
C ASP A 237 -16.78 11.24 -16.86
N GLY A 238 -17.03 10.12 -16.20
CA GLY A 238 -17.09 8.81 -16.85
C GLY A 238 -15.74 8.15 -17.07
N GLY A 239 -14.73 8.48 -16.29
CA GLY A 239 -13.37 7.95 -16.42
C GLY A 239 -13.32 6.43 -16.55
N TYR A 240 -14.12 5.69 -15.79
CA TYR A 240 -14.21 4.22 -15.87
C TYR A 240 -15.05 3.69 -17.06
N ARG A 241 -15.61 4.56 -17.89
CA ARG A 241 -16.41 4.19 -19.07
C ARG A 241 -15.74 4.61 -20.39
N ARG A 242 -14.63 5.31 -20.33
CA ARG A 242 -13.92 5.91 -21.46
C ARG A 242 -12.59 5.23 -21.68
N ALA A 243 -12.56 4.26 -22.62
CA ALA A 243 -11.41 3.41 -22.90
C ALA A 243 -10.15 4.18 -23.33
N GLU A 244 -10.33 5.39 -23.91
CA GLU A 244 -9.22 6.21 -24.41
C GLU A 244 -8.25 6.69 -23.33
N PHE A 245 -8.63 6.69 -22.07
CA PHE A 245 -7.72 7.03 -20.97
C PHE A 245 -6.88 5.85 -20.50
N TRP A 246 -7.29 4.63 -20.80
CA TRP A 246 -6.71 3.43 -20.20
C TRP A 246 -5.67 2.77 -21.09
N LEU A 247 -4.64 2.24 -20.47
CA LEU A 247 -3.80 1.24 -21.10
C LEU A 247 -4.62 -0.03 -21.39
N SER A 248 -4.28 -0.79 -22.45
CA SER A 248 -5.05 -1.96 -22.87
C SER A 248 -5.33 -2.94 -21.73
N ALA A 249 -4.29 -3.37 -21.00
CA ALA A 249 -4.44 -4.28 -19.88
C ALA A 249 -5.27 -3.66 -18.72
N GLY A 250 -5.17 -2.34 -18.52
CA GLY A 250 -5.98 -1.61 -17.54
C GLY A 250 -7.46 -1.59 -17.91
N TRP A 251 -7.77 -1.37 -19.19
CA TRP A 251 -9.15 -1.44 -19.68
C TRP A 251 -9.74 -2.84 -19.54
N ASP A 252 -8.94 -3.87 -19.81
CA ASP A 252 -9.36 -5.25 -19.62
C ASP A 252 -9.62 -5.54 -18.14
N ALA A 253 -8.77 -5.06 -17.22
CA ALA A 253 -8.96 -5.20 -15.78
C ALA A 253 -10.25 -4.51 -15.29
N VAL A 254 -10.52 -3.27 -15.76
CA VAL A 254 -11.77 -2.54 -15.46
C VAL A 254 -12.99 -3.37 -15.85
N ARG A 255 -12.99 -3.94 -17.07
CA ARG A 255 -14.11 -4.72 -17.59
C ARG A 255 -14.28 -6.06 -16.89
N GLN A 256 -13.19 -6.77 -16.64
CA GLN A 256 -13.23 -8.10 -16.04
C GLN A 256 -13.64 -8.07 -14.57
N ASN A 257 -13.17 -7.05 -13.84
CA ASN A 257 -13.42 -6.91 -12.41
C ASN A 257 -14.58 -5.95 -12.09
N GLY A 258 -15.18 -5.31 -13.10
CA GLY A 258 -16.29 -4.37 -12.92
C GLY A 258 -15.87 -3.12 -12.12
N TRP A 259 -14.65 -2.63 -12.26
CA TRP A 259 -14.19 -1.47 -11.50
C TRP A 259 -14.95 -0.20 -11.90
N GLN A 260 -15.33 0.58 -10.89
CA GLN A 260 -16.06 1.84 -11.05
C GLN A 260 -15.49 2.97 -10.18
N ALA A 261 -14.62 2.64 -9.22
CA ALA A 261 -14.02 3.54 -8.25
C ALA A 261 -12.80 2.88 -7.60
N PRO A 262 -11.98 3.57 -6.79
CA PRO A 262 -10.95 2.98 -5.95
C PRO A 262 -11.48 1.84 -5.08
N LEU A 263 -10.61 0.89 -4.68
CA LEU A 263 -11.04 -0.41 -4.10
C LEU A 263 -12.01 -0.28 -2.93
N TYR A 264 -11.81 0.67 -2.01
CA TYR A 264 -12.60 0.79 -0.78
C TYR A 264 -13.67 1.87 -0.85
N TRP A 265 -14.02 2.32 -2.06
CA TRP A 265 -15.11 3.25 -2.27
C TRP A 265 -16.39 2.49 -2.58
N THR A 266 -17.48 2.82 -1.87
CA THR A 266 -18.81 2.29 -2.11
C THR A 266 -19.76 3.43 -2.38
N ARG A 267 -20.74 3.21 -3.29
CA ARG A 267 -21.74 4.21 -3.60
C ARG A 267 -22.92 4.08 -2.63
N ASN A 268 -23.39 5.21 -2.10
CA ASN A 268 -24.58 5.22 -1.28
C ASN A 268 -25.81 5.23 -2.18
N ASP A 269 -26.64 4.19 -2.10
CA ASP A 269 -27.91 4.10 -2.87
C ASP A 269 -29.08 4.82 -2.19
N ASP A 270 -28.87 5.45 -1.02
CA ASP A 270 -29.94 6.01 -0.15
C ASP A 270 -30.56 7.34 -0.63
N GLY A 271 -30.45 7.66 -1.92
CA GLY A 271 -31.27 8.70 -2.58
C GLY A 271 -31.03 10.16 -2.19
N ASN A 272 -30.21 10.44 -1.20
CA ASN A 272 -29.70 11.76 -0.85
C ASN A 272 -28.25 11.90 -1.24
N ASP A 273 -27.97 12.72 -2.26
CA ASP A 273 -26.65 13.17 -2.73
C ASP A 273 -25.73 12.20 -3.48
N GLY A 274 -26.12 10.97 -3.81
CA GLY A 274 -25.31 10.10 -4.72
C GLY A 274 -23.81 9.99 -4.34
N GLY A 275 -23.50 10.21 -3.08
CA GLY A 275 -22.13 10.36 -2.57
C GLY A 275 -21.41 9.03 -2.46
N TRP A 276 -20.07 9.12 -2.43
CA TRP A 276 -19.19 8.01 -2.13
C TRP A 276 -18.96 7.90 -0.63
N THR A 277 -18.87 6.66 -0.13
CA THR A 277 -18.40 6.31 1.20
C THR A 277 -17.08 5.56 1.06
N LEU A 278 -16.09 5.94 1.85
CA LEU A 278 -14.77 5.33 1.91
C LEU A 278 -14.68 4.43 3.13
N PHE A 279 -14.23 3.20 2.95
CA PHE A 279 -13.90 2.31 4.05
C PHE A 279 -12.44 2.50 4.46
N THR A 280 -12.19 2.70 5.75
CA THR A 280 -10.87 2.94 6.35
C THR A 280 -10.67 2.03 7.56
N LEU A 281 -9.47 2.04 8.15
CA LEU A 281 -9.22 1.36 9.43
C LEU A 281 -10.03 1.96 10.60
N ARG A 282 -10.62 3.15 10.42
CA ARG A 282 -11.55 3.79 11.36
C ARG A 282 -13.03 3.55 11.03
N GLY A 283 -13.30 2.67 10.05
CA GLY A 283 -14.64 2.38 9.56
C GLY A 283 -15.02 3.19 8.32
N GLU A 284 -16.31 3.25 8.05
CA GLU A 284 -16.87 3.94 6.89
C GLU A 284 -16.97 5.45 7.13
N MET A 285 -16.56 6.23 6.15
CA MET A 285 -16.59 7.70 6.18
C MET A 285 -17.15 8.25 4.87
N PRO A 286 -18.06 9.26 4.90
CA PRO A 286 -18.47 9.96 3.68
C PRO A 286 -17.26 10.62 3.01
N LEU A 287 -17.24 10.62 1.67
CA LEU A 287 -16.16 11.27 0.90
C LEU A 287 -16.00 12.74 1.28
N SER A 288 -17.08 13.44 1.58
CA SER A 288 -17.04 14.85 1.99
C SER A 288 -16.18 15.15 3.21
N GLN A 289 -15.95 14.15 4.09
CA GLN A 289 -15.04 14.28 5.23
C GLN A 289 -13.58 14.01 4.85
N ARG A 290 -13.33 13.57 3.63
CA ARG A 290 -12.03 13.16 3.10
C ARG A 290 -11.70 13.81 1.76
N ALA A 291 -12.47 14.84 1.36
CA ALA A 291 -12.39 15.49 0.06
C ALA A 291 -10.95 15.92 -0.29
N ASP A 292 -10.27 16.57 0.64
CA ASP A 292 -8.90 17.11 0.49
C ASP A 292 -7.79 16.09 0.79
N ALA A 293 -8.13 14.90 1.31
CA ALA A 293 -7.15 13.87 1.55
C ALA A 293 -6.75 13.18 0.24
N PRO A 294 -5.52 12.64 0.12
CA PRO A 294 -5.11 11.89 -1.05
C PRO A 294 -6.04 10.72 -1.35
N VAL A 295 -6.38 10.55 -2.64
CA VAL A 295 -6.98 9.30 -3.09
C VAL A 295 -6.00 8.17 -2.88
N SER A 296 -6.48 7.06 -2.34
CA SER A 296 -5.68 5.87 -2.09
C SER A 296 -6.36 4.60 -2.59
N HIS A 297 -5.60 3.49 -2.58
CA HIS A 297 -6.09 2.18 -3.00
C HIS A 297 -6.49 2.15 -4.49
N VAL A 298 -5.67 2.80 -5.31
CA VAL A 298 -5.75 2.82 -6.76
C VAL A 298 -4.64 1.96 -7.37
N SER A 299 -4.92 1.29 -8.48
CA SER A 299 -3.94 0.58 -9.29
C SER A 299 -3.06 1.55 -10.09
N TYR A 300 -1.95 1.04 -10.62
CA TYR A 300 -1.16 1.78 -11.61
C TYR A 300 -2.02 2.21 -12.82
N PHE A 301 -2.89 1.31 -13.27
CA PHE A 301 -3.78 1.60 -14.41
C PHE A 301 -4.74 2.74 -14.12
N GLU A 302 -5.30 2.82 -12.91
CA GLU A 302 -6.16 3.91 -12.46
C GLU A 302 -5.39 5.22 -12.33
N ALA A 303 -4.16 5.16 -11.82
CA ALA A 303 -3.29 6.32 -11.69
C ALA A 303 -2.88 6.89 -13.07
N ASP A 304 -2.51 6.05 -14.02
CA ASP A 304 -2.19 6.45 -15.41
C ASP A 304 -3.42 6.99 -16.14
N ALA A 305 -4.58 6.35 -15.98
CA ALA A 305 -5.83 6.81 -16.60
C ALA A 305 -6.26 8.18 -16.07
N TYR A 306 -6.18 8.40 -14.76
CA TYR A 306 -6.42 9.71 -14.16
C TYR A 306 -5.44 10.77 -14.70
N ALA A 307 -4.15 10.44 -14.75
CA ALA A 307 -3.13 11.36 -15.28
C ALA A 307 -3.42 11.77 -16.73
N ARG A 308 -3.79 10.81 -17.59
CA ARG A 308 -4.18 11.09 -18.98
C ARG A 308 -5.44 11.95 -19.07
N TRP A 309 -6.46 11.66 -18.27
CA TRP A 309 -7.68 12.47 -18.20
C TRP A 309 -7.36 13.91 -17.80
N ALA A 310 -6.46 14.11 -16.84
CA ALA A 310 -6.01 15.43 -16.39
C ALA A 310 -5.06 16.12 -17.38
N GLY A 311 -4.73 15.52 -18.55
CA GLY A 311 -3.76 16.05 -19.50
C GLY A 311 -2.32 16.12 -18.95
N ARG A 312 -2.00 15.16 -18.07
CA ARG A 312 -0.72 15.03 -17.37
C ARG A 312 -0.17 13.61 -17.50
N ARG A 313 0.95 13.35 -16.81
CA ARG A 313 1.57 12.03 -16.71
C ARG A 313 1.92 11.70 -15.26
N LEU A 314 2.31 10.47 -15.01
CA LEU A 314 3.02 10.10 -13.79
C LEU A 314 4.50 10.49 -13.91
N ALA A 315 5.16 10.74 -12.78
CA ALA A 315 6.60 10.91 -12.73
C ALA A 315 7.31 9.58 -13.04
N THR A 316 8.51 9.63 -13.62
CA THR A 316 9.42 8.49 -13.56
C THR A 316 9.97 8.32 -12.14
N GLU A 317 10.44 7.13 -11.79
CA GLU A 317 11.07 6.91 -10.48
C GLU A 317 12.30 7.80 -10.26
N PHE A 318 13.00 8.16 -11.34
CA PHE A 318 14.20 8.99 -11.28
C PHE A 318 13.87 10.48 -11.09
N GLU A 319 12.80 10.97 -11.70
CA GLU A 319 12.28 12.33 -11.47
C GLU A 319 11.81 12.47 -10.01
N TRP A 320 11.12 11.45 -9.52
CA TRP A 320 10.66 11.41 -8.12
C TRP A 320 11.84 11.42 -7.14
N GLU A 321 12.83 10.52 -7.36
CA GLU A 321 14.00 10.40 -6.50
C GLU A 321 14.83 11.69 -6.49
N ALA A 322 15.07 12.28 -7.65
CA ALA A 322 15.82 13.54 -7.75
C ALA A 322 15.11 14.70 -7.02
N ALA A 323 13.77 14.74 -7.02
CA ALA A 323 13.01 15.71 -6.27
C ALA A 323 13.05 15.47 -4.75
N ALA A 324 13.19 14.21 -4.33
CA ALA A 324 13.21 13.77 -2.93
C ALA A 324 14.60 13.82 -2.28
N GLU A 325 15.69 13.84 -3.07
CA GLU A 325 17.07 13.60 -2.62
C GLU A 325 17.48 14.47 -1.42
N ASN A 326 17.01 15.72 -1.36
CA ASN A 326 17.35 16.65 -0.31
C ASN A 326 16.17 17.03 0.61
N GLN A 327 15.07 16.29 0.51
CA GLN A 327 13.91 16.51 1.38
C GLN A 327 14.08 15.74 2.70
N PRO A 328 13.68 16.31 3.83
CA PRO A 328 13.62 15.55 5.07
C PRO A 328 12.60 14.41 4.93
N ILE A 329 12.90 13.27 5.55
CA ILE A 329 11.95 12.15 5.63
C ILE A 329 10.95 12.48 6.74
N GLU A 330 10.00 13.33 6.41
CA GLU A 330 8.94 13.78 7.30
C GLU A 330 7.61 13.68 6.57
N GLY A 331 6.58 13.19 7.27
CA GLY A 331 5.26 13.01 6.69
C GLY A 331 4.33 12.17 7.57
N ASN A 332 3.18 11.87 7.02
CA ASN A 332 2.21 10.97 7.65
C ASN A 332 2.65 9.51 7.42
N LEU A 333 3.51 9.02 8.30
CA LEU A 333 4.05 7.67 8.35
C LEU A 333 3.39 6.89 9.51
N LEU A 334 3.74 5.63 9.73
CA LEU A 334 3.13 4.74 10.73
C LEU A 334 3.11 5.36 12.14
N GLU A 335 4.17 6.07 12.52
CA GLU A 335 4.34 6.68 13.84
C GLU A 335 3.31 7.79 14.13
N SER A 336 2.67 8.35 13.08
CA SER A 336 1.57 9.31 13.25
C SER A 336 0.35 8.69 13.94
N GLY A 337 0.17 7.37 13.82
CA GLY A 337 -1.00 6.64 14.32
C GLY A 337 -2.31 6.96 13.59
N LEU A 338 -2.28 7.79 12.53
CA LEU A 338 -3.48 8.13 11.76
C LEU A 338 -4.01 6.92 10.97
N LEU A 339 -3.11 6.09 10.44
CA LEU A 339 -3.37 4.90 9.62
C LEU A 339 -4.32 5.16 8.44
N MET A 340 -4.30 6.36 7.92
CA MET A 340 -5.02 6.80 6.72
C MET A 340 -4.36 8.06 6.15
N PRO A 341 -4.40 8.30 4.83
CA PRO A 341 -3.86 9.52 4.23
C PRO A 341 -4.52 10.79 4.81
N SER A 342 -3.80 11.89 4.87
CA SER A 342 -4.28 13.16 5.41
C SER A 342 -4.13 14.29 4.39
N ALA A 343 -4.95 15.34 4.50
CA ALA A 343 -4.84 16.51 3.64
C ALA A 343 -3.45 17.16 3.74
N ALA A 344 -2.94 17.66 2.61
CA ALA A 344 -1.67 18.36 2.58
C ALA A 344 -1.72 19.63 3.45
N LEU A 345 -0.64 19.90 4.17
CA LEU A 345 -0.48 21.15 4.91
C LEU A 345 0.04 22.24 3.97
N ASP A 346 -0.45 23.47 4.14
CA ASP A 346 -0.21 24.61 3.23
C ASP A 346 1.23 25.20 3.23
N GLN A 347 2.19 24.60 3.94
CA GLN A 347 3.50 25.19 4.18
C GLN A 347 4.66 24.25 3.81
N HIS A 348 4.89 24.03 2.51
CA HIS A 348 6.06 23.29 2.07
C HIS A 348 6.87 24.06 1.01
N GLN A 349 8.19 24.11 1.19
CA GLN A 349 9.12 24.46 0.13
C GLN A 349 9.40 23.20 -0.69
N GLY A 350 8.59 22.96 -1.73
CA GLY A 350 8.68 21.76 -2.56
C GLY A 350 7.38 20.97 -2.60
N PRO A 351 7.37 19.77 -3.16
CA PRO A 351 6.20 18.89 -3.16
C PRO A 351 5.87 18.42 -1.73
N ALA A 352 4.67 18.74 -1.24
CA ALA A 352 4.14 18.19 0.02
C ALA A 352 3.82 16.71 -0.13
N GLN A 353 3.76 15.96 0.98
CA GLN A 353 3.38 14.54 1.00
C GLN A 353 4.30 13.65 0.16
N GLN A 354 5.57 14.04 -0.02
CA GLN A 354 6.52 13.23 -0.78
C GLN A 354 6.94 11.98 -0.02
N PHE A 355 6.89 12.02 1.32
CA PHE A 355 7.03 10.86 2.17
C PHE A 355 5.76 10.65 3.00
N GLY A 356 5.32 9.38 3.10
CA GLY A 356 4.10 9.02 3.81
C GLY A 356 2.82 9.23 2.99
N ASP A 357 1.69 9.27 3.66
CA ASP A 357 0.33 9.27 3.10
C ASP A 357 0.07 8.11 2.14
N CYS A 358 0.60 8.14 0.92
CA CYS A 358 0.43 7.09 -0.09
C CYS A 358 1.73 6.79 -0.83
N TRP A 359 2.00 5.53 -1.08
CA TRP A 359 2.95 5.12 -2.10
C TRP A 359 2.57 5.72 -3.46
N GLU A 360 3.47 6.47 -4.07
CA GLU A 360 3.24 7.13 -5.35
C GLU A 360 3.59 6.21 -6.51
N TRP A 361 2.59 5.85 -7.34
CA TRP A 361 2.85 5.15 -8.58
C TRP A 361 3.73 5.99 -9.51
N THR A 362 4.78 5.37 -10.06
CA THR A 362 5.65 5.99 -11.06
C THR A 362 5.41 5.39 -12.44
N ALA A 363 5.80 6.11 -13.49
CA ALA A 363 5.77 5.62 -14.86
C ALA A 363 6.85 4.56 -15.15
N SER A 364 7.68 4.19 -14.17
CA SER A 364 8.82 3.29 -14.36
C SER A 364 8.45 1.84 -14.13
N ALA A 365 8.80 0.99 -15.08
CA ALA A 365 8.78 -0.46 -14.88
C ALA A 365 9.85 -0.87 -13.86
N TYR A 366 9.53 -1.86 -13.02
CA TYR A 366 10.48 -2.39 -12.06
C TYR A 366 11.52 -3.28 -12.75
N LEU A 367 12.70 -2.72 -12.96
CA LEU A 367 13.86 -3.36 -13.59
C LEU A 367 15.10 -3.18 -12.72
N GLY A 368 16.11 -4.05 -12.92
CA GLY A 368 17.43 -3.85 -12.31
C GLY A 368 18.11 -2.59 -12.83
N TYR A 369 18.74 -1.85 -11.95
CA TYR A 369 19.60 -0.73 -12.36
C TYR A 369 20.80 -1.21 -13.19
N PRO A 370 21.41 -0.37 -14.04
CA PRO A 370 22.60 -0.74 -14.78
C PRO A 370 23.70 -1.29 -13.85
N GLY A 371 24.10 -2.54 -14.05
CA GLY A 371 25.06 -3.23 -13.19
C GLY A 371 24.45 -3.89 -11.95
N PHE A 372 23.13 -3.97 -11.82
CA PHE A 372 22.47 -4.67 -10.72
C PHE A 372 23.01 -6.10 -10.56
N THR A 373 23.26 -6.49 -9.33
CA THR A 373 23.66 -7.86 -8.96
C THR A 373 22.87 -8.26 -7.72
N PRO A 374 22.06 -9.33 -7.78
CA PRO A 374 21.32 -9.80 -6.62
C PRO A 374 22.24 -10.27 -5.50
N LEU A 375 21.74 -10.28 -4.27
CA LEU A 375 22.46 -10.88 -3.14
C LEU A 375 22.80 -12.36 -3.40
N ASN A 376 23.85 -12.84 -2.77
CA ASN A 376 24.27 -14.24 -2.93
C ASN A 376 23.29 -15.22 -2.26
N GLY A 377 23.15 -16.40 -2.84
CA GLY A 377 22.32 -17.49 -2.32
C GLY A 377 20.83 -17.18 -2.34
N SER A 378 20.07 -17.79 -1.44
CA SER A 378 18.61 -17.64 -1.40
C SER A 378 18.14 -16.21 -1.16
N LEU A 379 18.92 -15.38 -0.46
CA LEU A 379 18.62 -13.97 -0.25
C LEU A 379 18.57 -13.17 -1.56
N GLY A 380 19.24 -13.60 -2.63
CA GLY A 380 19.12 -12.98 -3.96
C GLY A 380 17.75 -13.13 -4.61
N GLU A 381 16.88 -13.98 -4.07
CA GLU A 381 15.50 -14.09 -4.49
C GLU A 381 14.60 -13.00 -3.91
N TYR A 382 15.12 -12.15 -3.02
CA TYR A 382 14.32 -11.16 -2.29
C TYR A 382 13.65 -10.14 -3.23
N ASN A 383 14.42 -9.51 -4.12
CA ASN A 383 13.96 -8.45 -5.02
C ASN A 383 14.10 -8.81 -6.50
N GLY A 384 15.26 -9.34 -6.89
CA GLY A 384 15.65 -9.48 -8.30
C GLY A 384 14.70 -10.32 -9.15
N LYS A 385 14.11 -11.37 -8.58
CA LYS A 385 13.20 -12.24 -9.33
C LYS A 385 11.85 -11.63 -9.68
N PHE A 386 11.51 -10.50 -9.07
CA PHE A 386 10.26 -9.77 -9.34
C PHE A 386 10.42 -8.69 -10.42
N MET A 387 11.61 -8.52 -11.00
CA MET A 387 11.93 -7.51 -12.01
C MET A 387 11.34 -7.86 -13.39
N SER A 388 10.02 -8.11 -13.43
CA SER A 388 9.24 -8.34 -14.64
C SER A 388 7.75 -8.12 -14.36
N GLY A 389 7.10 -7.31 -15.20
CA GLY A 389 5.65 -7.09 -15.14
C GLY A 389 5.16 -6.31 -13.91
N GLN A 390 6.06 -5.62 -13.22
CA GLN A 390 5.71 -4.78 -12.06
C GLN A 390 6.10 -3.33 -12.31
N MET A 391 5.46 -2.41 -11.57
CA MET A 391 5.71 -0.98 -11.64
C MET A 391 6.27 -0.48 -10.30
N VAL A 392 7.13 0.53 -10.36
CA VAL A 392 7.78 1.10 -9.18
C VAL A 392 6.85 2.08 -8.47
N LEU A 393 6.85 2.02 -7.13
CA LEU A 393 6.24 3.02 -6.24
C LEU A 393 7.31 3.64 -5.35
N ARG A 394 7.09 4.89 -4.96
CA ARG A 394 8.01 5.67 -4.13
C ARG A 394 7.28 6.33 -2.96
N GLY A 395 8.01 6.70 -1.92
CA GLY A 395 7.61 7.65 -0.87
C GLY A 395 7.08 7.05 0.43
N GLY A 396 6.67 5.81 0.46
CA GLY A 396 6.01 5.24 1.64
C GLY A 396 4.53 5.60 1.73
N SER A 397 3.87 5.10 2.76
CA SER A 397 2.45 5.36 3.03
C SER A 397 2.22 5.67 4.52
N CYS A 398 0.99 6.02 4.87
CA CYS A 398 0.58 6.27 6.26
C CYS A 398 0.70 5.05 7.20
N VAL A 399 1.10 3.90 6.68
CA VAL A 399 1.33 2.67 7.44
C VAL A 399 2.76 2.12 7.24
N THR A 400 3.63 2.88 6.58
CA THR A 400 5.04 2.56 6.41
C THR A 400 5.83 3.10 7.61
N PRO A 401 6.67 2.30 8.30
CA PRO A 401 7.56 2.79 9.36
C PRO A 401 8.56 3.84 8.84
N GLY A 402 8.74 4.93 9.58
CA GLY A 402 9.63 6.03 9.18
C GLY A 402 11.10 5.62 9.08
N ALA A 403 11.56 4.71 9.95
CA ALA A 403 12.91 4.18 9.91
C ALA A 403 13.20 3.35 8.65
N HIS A 404 12.16 2.83 8.01
CA HIS A 404 12.25 1.99 6.82
C HIS A 404 12.40 2.80 5.53
N ILE A 405 11.90 4.04 5.48
CA ILE A 405 11.81 4.85 4.26
C ILE A 405 13.09 5.65 4.00
N ARG A 406 13.41 5.84 2.73
CA ARG A 406 14.49 6.69 2.18
C ARG A 406 14.19 7.08 0.74
N ALA A 407 14.83 8.12 0.23
CA ALA A 407 14.59 8.61 -1.12
C ALA A 407 14.88 7.56 -2.21
N SER A 408 15.87 6.68 -2.00
CA SER A 408 16.22 5.61 -2.94
C SER A 408 15.32 4.36 -2.86
N TYR A 409 14.47 4.23 -1.82
CA TYR A 409 13.63 3.04 -1.63
C TYR A 409 12.71 2.79 -2.83
N ARG A 410 12.72 1.56 -3.33
CA ARG A 410 11.92 1.12 -4.48
C ARG A 410 10.93 0.05 -4.03
N ASN A 411 9.68 0.43 -3.82
CA ASN A 411 8.58 -0.53 -3.70
C ASN A 411 8.04 -0.90 -5.09
N PHE A 412 7.42 -2.05 -5.21
CA PHE A 412 6.95 -2.55 -6.50
C PHE A 412 5.75 -3.49 -6.35
N PHE A 413 4.79 -3.33 -7.26
CA PHE A 413 3.63 -4.20 -7.34
C PHE A 413 3.22 -4.43 -8.80
N GLN A 414 2.42 -5.47 -9.02
CA GLN A 414 1.76 -5.68 -10.31
C GLN A 414 0.81 -4.51 -10.61
N PRO A 415 0.68 -4.08 -11.88
CA PRO A 415 -0.03 -2.83 -12.22
C PRO A 415 -1.52 -2.83 -11.86
N GLU A 416 -2.15 -3.99 -11.68
CA GLU A 416 -3.55 -4.13 -11.29
C GLU A 416 -3.78 -4.11 -9.77
N THR A 417 -2.74 -4.13 -8.93
CA THR A 417 -2.90 -4.20 -7.48
C THR A 417 -3.44 -2.91 -6.89
N ARG A 418 -4.38 -3.01 -5.92
CA ARG A 418 -5.15 -1.91 -5.38
C ARG A 418 -5.29 -1.89 -3.85
N TRP A 419 -4.93 -2.98 -3.13
CA TRP A 419 -5.20 -3.09 -1.70
C TRP A 419 -4.20 -2.33 -0.82
N GLN A 420 -3.03 -1.99 -1.34
CA GLN A 420 -2.03 -1.16 -0.64
C GLN A 420 -2.45 0.32 -0.63
N PHE A 421 -1.85 1.11 0.27
CA PHE A 421 -2.05 2.56 0.32
C PHE A 421 -1.26 3.25 -0.82
N SER A 422 -1.70 3.04 -2.04
CA SER A 422 -1.10 3.61 -3.25
C SER A 422 -1.92 4.80 -3.75
N GLY A 423 -1.26 5.86 -4.19
CA GLY A 423 -1.87 7.12 -4.64
C GLY A 423 -1.21 7.67 -5.90
N ILE A 424 -1.49 8.93 -6.19
CA ILE A 424 -1.17 9.58 -7.46
C ILE A 424 -0.48 10.91 -7.23
N ARG A 425 0.73 11.08 -7.79
CA ARG A 425 1.33 12.41 -8.02
C ARG A 425 1.42 12.66 -9.50
N LEU A 426 0.90 13.81 -9.94
CA LEU A 426 1.00 14.24 -11.33
C LEU A 426 2.36 14.86 -11.63
N ALA A 427 2.80 14.70 -12.87
CA ALA A 427 3.98 15.34 -13.45
C ALA A 427 3.66 15.96 -14.82
N LYS A 428 4.48 16.89 -15.27
CA LYS A 428 4.44 17.47 -16.60
C LYS A 428 5.84 17.72 -17.15
#